data_9d69e97aede885230f65cafddcbf86a8
#
_entry.id   9d69e97aede885230f65cafddcbf86a8
#
_cell.length_a   1.000
_cell.length_b   1.000
_cell.length_c   1.000
_cell.angle_alpha   90.00
_cell.angle_beta   90.00
_cell.angle_gamma   90.00
#
_symmetry.space_group_name_H-M   'P 1'
#
loop_
_entity.id
_entity.type
_entity.pdbx_description
1 polymer ?
#
loop_
_entity_poly.entity_id
_entity_poly.type
_entity_poly.pdbx_seq_one_letter_code
_entity_poly.pdbx_strand_id
1 'polypeptide(L)'
;MLSAFGPRPSNAPDERPRRRYTGGRVIGGTSAVNGMCANRGLPSDYDAWRDAGAQGWGWDDVLPFFRKLEDDPDFEGPLHNKGGPIAMRRWTKEQWPPFTSAVMQAIVDQGWPDIGDQNGIDTEGHFPLVVNNDQQGRRISAARGYLTRETRARPNLDIIGDTHVEQLIFEGLRVTGVRARRGDERLTFHARNTIVSMGAIHSPTFLLKNGIGPARELKDMGIKVLCDRQGVGKNLHEHPGVNLGVFLKPEARLPPTLRRQIFAGLRYSSGVEGCPAGDMYINAHDRAAWHAIGKRMGLIMMWVNRSFSRGEIRLKRKDGGFAPDIDFNMCSDPRDMTRLIAGTRMLIKLQAHPQVQAACGSIFPVSFSDKARALAVYSPWNDIQTRIGAAAMDASSFTRDLIIKHMIADAPDMRDLMQDDMACVEWIKSAVLGHWHASGTNRMGAVDDPAAVTDSHGRVIGVSGLRVCDASVFPCVPCANTNVPTMMVGERMAALIQEEQA
;
A
#
# COMPACT_ATOMS: atom_id res chain seq x y z
N MET A 1 6.66 1.09 13.05
CA MET A 1 5.41 1.01 13.85
C MET A 1 4.98 -0.43 13.94
N LEU A 2 4.31 -0.85 15.01
CA LEU A 2 3.74 -2.19 15.14
C LEU A 2 2.22 -2.11 14.93
N SER A 3 1.65 -3.03 14.17
CA SER A 3 0.24 -3.06 13.80
C SER A 3 -0.34 -4.47 13.89
N ALA A 4 -1.63 -4.57 14.17
CA ALA A 4 -2.39 -5.81 14.09
C ALA A 4 -3.05 -5.91 12.72
N PHE A 5 -3.02 -7.07 12.09
CA PHE A 5 -3.56 -7.27 10.73
C PHE A 5 -4.88 -8.04 10.73
N GLY A 6 -4.92 -9.26 11.25
CA GLY A 6 -6.10 -10.12 11.20
C GLY A 6 -7.34 -9.56 11.91
N PRO A 7 -8.48 -10.26 11.86
CA PRO A 7 -9.72 -9.80 12.48
C PRO A 7 -9.58 -9.66 14.00
N ARG A 8 -10.24 -8.65 14.57
CA ARG A 8 -10.23 -8.42 16.01
C ARG A 8 -11.08 -9.51 16.70
N PRO A 9 -10.57 -10.13 17.79
CA PRO A 9 -11.40 -11.02 18.61
C PRO A 9 -12.60 -10.26 19.19
N SER A 10 -13.78 -10.86 19.15
CA SER A 10 -15.00 -10.24 19.67
C SER A 10 -15.14 -10.35 21.18
N ASN A 11 -14.67 -11.46 21.78
CA ASN A 11 -14.93 -11.81 23.18
C ASN A 11 -13.68 -12.21 23.98
N ALA A 12 -12.48 -11.89 23.50
CA ALA A 12 -11.21 -12.20 24.16
C ALA A 12 -10.25 -11.00 24.10
N PRO A 13 -9.22 -10.95 24.95
CA PRO A 13 -8.13 -9.99 24.83
C PRO A 13 -7.51 -10.03 23.43
N ASP A 14 -7.08 -8.88 22.90
CA ASP A 14 -6.42 -8.80 21.59
C ASP A 14 -4.97 -9.31 21.67
N GLU A 15 -4.79 -10.61 21.49
CA GLU A 15 -3.51 -11.29 21.47
C GLU A 15 -2.90 -11.42 20.07
N ARG A 16 -3.48 -10.76 19.06
CA ARG A 16 -2.96 -10.80 17.69
C ARG A 16 -1.50 -10.35 17.65
N PRO A 17 -0.63 -11.07 16.90
CA PRO A 17 0.77 -10.72 16.79
C PRO A 17 0.90 -9.32 16.14
N ARG A 18 1.66 -8.44 16.81
CA ARG A 18 1.96 -7.09 16.29
C ARG A 18 3.11 -7.19 15.31
N ARG A 19 2.87 -6.80 14.07
CA ARG A 19 3.85 -6.85 12.97
C ARG A 19 4.33 -5.45 12.61
N ARG A 20 5.55 -5.35 12.09
CA ARG A 20 6.14 -4.09 11.68
C ARG A 20 5.46 -3.56 10.42
N TYR A 21 4.94 -2.34 10.48
CA TYR A 21 4.46 -1.57 9.33
C TYR A 21 5.41 -0.39 9.11
N THR A 22 6.07 -0.35 7.96
CA THR A 22 7.12 0.63 7.66
C THR A 22 6.64 1.62 6.61
N GLY A 23 7.16 2.86 6.67
CA GLY A 23 6.91 3.92 5.70
C GLY A 23 8.17 4.75 5.46
N GLY A 24 8.18 5.55 4.41
CA GLY A 24 9.30 6.42 4.08
C GLY A 24 9.35 7.64 5.03
N ARG A 25 10.52 7.87 5.63
CA ARG A 25 10.84 9.11 6.38
C ARG A 25 11.97 9.84 5.65
N VAL A 26 11.63 10.40 4.50
CA VAL A 26 12.55 11.02 3.56
C VAL A 26 11.76 11.99 2.67
N ILE A 27 12.42 12.95 2.03
CA ILE A 27 11.78 13.81 1.02
C ILE A 27 11.21 12.93 -0.10
N GLY A 28 9.92 13.11 -0.42
CA GLY A 28 9.15 12.21 -1.28
C GLY A 28 8.38 11.11 -0.53
N GLY A 29 8.54 11.00 0.80
CA GLY A 29 7.78 10.06 1.64
C GLY A 29 7.91 8.62 1.18
N THR A 30 6.83 7.86 1.25
CA THR A 30 6.79 6.44 0.87
C THR A 30 7.06 6.21 -0.63
N SER A 31 6.82 7.20 -1.52
CA SER A 31 7.16 7.07 -2.95
C SER A 31 8.66 6.86 -3.21
N ALA A 32 9.51 7.29 -2.28
CA ALA A 32 10.97 7.12 -2.38
C ALA A 32 11.44 5.70 -2.03
N VAL A 33 10.62 4.86 -1.39
CA VAL A 33 11.00 3.52 -0.87
C VAL A 33 10.06 2.39 -1.28
N ASN A 34 8.92 2.66 -1.91
CA ASN A 34 7.89 1.70 -2.31
C ASN A 34 8.31 0.78 -3.48
N GLY A 35 7.41 -0.12 -3.91
CA GLY A 35 7.60 -1.02 -5.06
C GLY A 35 7.48 -0.35 -6.43
N MET A 36 7.24 0.96 -6.50
CA MET A 36 7.10 1.75 -7.74
C MET A 36 5.92 1.36 -8.65
N CYS A 37 4.96 0.55 -8.20
CA CYS A 37 3.78 0.25 -8.98
C CYS A 37 3.00 1.54 -9.27
N ALA A 38 2.60 1.73 -10.53
CA ALA A 38 2.10 2.99 -11.06
C ALA A 38 0.66 2.91 -11.59
N ASN A 39 -0.08 1.93 -11.13
CA ASN A 39 -1.49 1.77 -11.49
C ASN A 39 -2.38 2.82 -10.81
N ARG A 40 -3.44 3.21 -11.52
CA ARG A 40 -4.37 4.26 -11.08
C ARG A 40 -5.71 3.73 -10.54
N GLY A 41 -6.01 2.45 -10.71
CA GLY A 41 -7.30 1.86 -10.36
C GLY A 41 -8.31 1.90 -11.51
N LEU A 42 -9.56 1.69 -11.19
CA LEU A 42 -10.67 1.63 -12.14
C LEU A 42 -11.53 2.90 -12.05
N PRO A 43 -12.22 3.28 -13.13
CA PRO A 43 -13.20 4.39 -13.10
C PRO A 43 -14.20 4.27 -11.96
N SER A 44 -14.73 3.08 -11.71
CA SER A 44 -15.69 2.79 -10.65
C SER A 44 -15.16 3.05 -9.23
N ASP A 45 -13.85 3.07 -9.02
CA ASP A 45 -13.27 3.42 -7.72
C ASP A 45 -13.52 4.87 -7.36
N TYR A 46 -13.37 5.77 -8.34
CA TYR A 46 -13.53 7.22 -8.16
C TYR A 46 -15.00 7.63 -8.19
N ASP A 47 -15.82 6.99 -9.03
CA ASP A 47 -17.27 7.19 -8.96
C ASP A 47 -17.81 6.80 -7.58
N ALA A 48 -17.30 5.73 -6.99
CA ALA A 48 -17.64 5.39 -5.61
C ALA A 48 -17.13 6.43 -4.57
N TRP A 49 -16.05 7.18 -4.85
CA TRP A 49 -15.66 8.29 -3.99
C TRP A 49 -16.68 9.42 -4.02
N ARG A 50 -17.12 9.82 -5.24
CA ARG A 50 -18.20 10.79 -5.43
C ARG A 50 -19.47 10.35 -4.70
N ASP A 51 -19.87 9.11 -4.91
CA ASP A 51 -21.10 8.54 -4.32
C ASP A 51 -21.03 8.42 -2.79
N ALA A 52 -19.82 8.31 -2.22
CA ALA A 52 -19.55 8.40 -0.78
C ALA A 52 -19.50 9.85 -0.24
N GLY A 53 -19.91 10.84 -1.03
CA GLY A 53 -20.01 12.26 -0.64
C GLY A 53 -18.80 13.14 -1.00
N ALA A 54 -17.75 12.58 -1.62
CA ALA A 54 -16.62 13.37 -2.13
C ALA A 54 -16.99 13.97 -3.52
N GLN A 55 -17.84 14.99 -3.53
CA GLN A 55 -18.29 15.63 -4.76
C GLN A 55 -17.11 16.22 -5.55
N GLY A 56 -17.12 16.01 -6.88
CA GLY A 56 -16.04 16.41 -7.77
C GLY A 56 -14.82 15.47 -7.74
N TRP A 57 -14.97 14.23 -7.23
CA TRP A 57 -13.91 13.21 -7.21
C TRP A 57 -14.31 11.94 -7.98
N GLY A 58 -15.32 12.03 -8.86
CA GLY A 58 -15.65 10.96 -9.82
C GLY A 58 -14.58 10.80 -10.88
N TRP A 59 -14.68 9.74 -11.68
CA TRP A 59 -13.66 9.41 -12.69
C TRP A 59 -13.37 10.58 -13.66
N ASP A 60 -14.40 11.20 -14.21
CA ASP A 60 -14.24 12.30 -15.16
C ASP A 60 -13.59 13.53 -14.52
N ASP A 61 -13.81 13.73 -13.20
CA ASP A 61 -13.19 14.83 -12.45
C ASP A 61 -11.70 14.58 -12.19
N VAL A 62 -11.28 13.34 -11.97
CA VAL A 62 -9.90 13.00 -11.56
C VAL A 62 -8.99 12.58 -12.72
N LEU A 63 -9.54 12.08 -13.84
CA LEU A 63 -8.76 11.67 -15.01
C LEU A 63 -7.84 12.78 -15.54
N PRO A 64 -8.26 14.05 -15.64
CA PRO A 64 -7.36 15.12 -16.06
C PRO A 64 -6.09 15.24 -15.20
N PHE A 65 -6.19 14.95 -13.90
CA PHE A 65 -5.07 15.02 -12.95
C PHE A 65 -4.18 13.77 -13.03
N PHE A 66 -4.73 12.59 -13.33
CA PHE A 66 -3.94 11.42 -13.69
C PHE A 66 -3.13 11.67 -14.96
N ARG A 67 -3.73 12.24 -15.97
CA ARG A 67 -3.04 12.62 -17.22
C ARG A 67 -1.98 13.69 -16.99
N LYS A 68 -2.26 14.70 -16.17
CA LYS A 68 -1.32 15.78 -15.84
C LYS A 68 -0.04 15.28 -15.20
N LEU A 69 -0.12 14.28 -14.34
CA LEU A 69 1.06 13.74 -13.64
C LEU A 69 1.87 12.75 -14.50
N GLU A 70 1.30 12.20 -15.57
CA GLU A 70 1.82 11.06 -16.32
C GLU A 70 2.74 11.46 -17.47
N ASP A 71 3.89 10.76 -17.58
CA ASP A 71 4.74 10.72 -18.77
C ASP A 71 4.85 9.27 -19.23
N ASP A 72 3.89 8.83 -20.07
CA ASP A 72 3.79 7.46 -20.57
C ASP A 72 4.28 7.38 -22.03
N PRO A 73 5.43 6.74 -22.28
CA PRO A 73 5.95 6.57 -23.64
C PRO A 73 5.21 5.48 -24.43
N ASP A 74 4.52 4.55 -23.76
CA ASP A 74 4.00 3.33 -24.38
C ASP A 74 2.56 3.50 -24.89
N PHE A 75 1.77 4.40 -24.29
CA PHE A 75 0.37 4.62 -24.63
C PHE A 75 0.04 6.08 -24.92
N GLU A 76 -0.95 6.27 -25.78
CA GLU A 76 -1.51 7.56 -26.19
C GLU A 76 -3.05 7.54 -26.10
N GLY A 77 -3.68 8.67 -26.35
CA GLY A 77 -5.14 8.78 -26.41
C GLY A 77 -5.76 9.42 -25.18
N PRO A 78 -7.09 9.29 -25.00
CA PRO A 78 -7.83 10.05 -24.01
C PRO A 78 -7.47 9.69 -22.55
N LEU A 79 -6.94 8.49 -22.33
CA LEU A 79 -6.58 8.01 -21.00
C LEU A 79 -5.14 8.36 -20.59
N HIS A 80 -4.26 8.66 -21.53
CA HIS A 80 -2.82 8.82 -21.32
C HIS A 80 -2.30 10.21 -21.64
N ASN A 81 -1.07 10.49 -21.23
CA ASN A 81 -0.38 11.73 -21.55
C ASN A 81 1.14 11.52 -21.53
N LYS A 82 1.85 12.43 -22.19
CA LYS A 82 3.32 12.55 -22.21
C LYS A 82 3.76 13.86 -21.58
N GLY A 83 4.96 13.87 -21.02
CA GLY A 83 5.59 15.09 -20.48
C GLY A 83 5.17 15.47 -19.06
N GLY A 84 4.40 14.64 -18.37
CA GLY A 84 4.14 14.84 -16.94
C GLY A 84 5.37 14.53 -16.07
N PRO A 85 5.35 14.92 -14.78
CA PRO A 85 6.51 14.77 -13.89
C PRO A 85 6.82 13.32 -13.49
N ILE A 86 5.90 12.37 -13.72
CA ILE A 86 6.01 10.98 -13.26
C ILE A 86 6.12 10.06 -14.46
N ALA A 87 7.35 9.63 -14.75
CA ALA A 87 7.61 8.71 -15.84
C ALA A 87 6.99 7.33 -15.54
N MET A 88 6.36 6.77 -16.57
CA MET A 88 5.79 5.43 -16.62
C MET A 88 6.65 4.53 -17.47
N ARG A 89 6.78 3.27 -17.10
CA ARG A 89 7.51 2.27 -17.88
C ARG A 89 6.88 0.91 -17.69
N ARG A 90 6.93 0.11 -18.75
CA ARG A 90 6.59 -1.33 -18.74
C ARG A 90 7.78 -2.15 -19.23
N TRP A 91 7.84 -3.40 -18.83
CA TRP A 91 8.73 -4.41 -19.43
C TRP A 91 7.89 -5.29 -20.35
N THR A 92 8.33 -5.46 -21.59
CA THR A 92 7.67 -6.33 -22.55
C THR A 92 7.78 -7.80 -22.12
N LYS A 93 6.95 -8.67 -22.69
CA LYS A 93 6.93 -10.11 -22.35
C LYS A 93 8.30 -10.78 -22.55
N GLU A 94 9.06 -10.36 -23.56
CA GLU A 94 10.39 -10.86 -23.89
C GLU A 94 11.44 -10.48 -22.83
N GLN A 95 11.16 -9.46 -22.04
CA GLN A 95 12.03 -8.98 -20.97
C GLN A 95 11.68 -9.58 -19.59
N TRP A 96 10.59 -10.34 -19.49
CA TRP A 96 10.18 -10.94 -18.22
C TRP A 96 11.15 -12.04 -17.79
N PRO A 97 11.48 -12.11 -16.50
CA PRO A 97 12.24 -13.24 -15.96
C PRO A 97 11.49 -14.56 -16.11
N PRO A 98 12.19 -15.70 -16.17
CA PRO A 98 11.59 -17.01 -16.43
C PRO A 98 10.49 -17.39 -15.43
N PHE A 99 10.60 -17.01 -14.14
CA PHE A 99 9.55 -17.29 -13.16
C PHE A 99 8.29 -16.46 -13.41
N THR A 100 8.42 -15.14 -13.65
CA THR A 100 7.28 -14.31 -14.06
C THR A 100 6.62 -14.88 -15.32
N SER A 101 7.41 -15.24 -16.35
CA SER A 101 6.89 -15.83 -17.59
C SER A 101 6.12 -17.12 -17.35
N ALA A 102 6.61 -18.01 -16.48
CA ALA A 102 5.94 -19.26 -16.13
C ALA A 102 4.59 -19.03 -15.41
N VAL A 103 4.54 -18.10 -14.45
CA VAL A 103 3.29 -17.74 -13.75
C VAL A 103 2.28 -17.10 -14.71
N MET A 104 2.76 -16.22 -15.59
CA MET A 104 1.88 -15.56 -16.58
C MET A 104 1.36 -16.54 -17.62
N GLN A 105 2.14 -17.55 -18.06
CA GLN A 105 1.66 -18.60 -18.92
C GLN A 105 0.57 -19.44 -18.24
N ALA A 106 0.73 -19.76 -16.95
CA ALA A 106 -0.30 -20.45 -16.19
C ALA A 106 -1.61 -19.65 -16.09
N ILE A 107 -1.53 -18.32 -16.08
CA ILE A 107 -2.69 -17.41 -16.13
C ILE A 107 -3.33 -17.44 -17.52
N VAL A 108 -2.54 -17.34 -18.59
CA VAL A 108 -3.02 -17.42 -19.99
C VAL A 108 -3.73 -18.75 -20.25
N ASP A 109 -3.15 -19.87 -19.83
CA ASP A 109 -3.71 -21.21 -20.02
C ASP A 109 -5.01 -21.44 -19.23
N GLN A 110 -5.32 -20.60 -18.24
CA GLN A 110 -6.63 -20.54 -17.58
C GLN A 110 -7.65 -19.67 -18.34
N GLY A 111 -7.29 -19.10 -19.48
CA GLY A 111 -8.19 -18.32 -20.34
C GLY A 111 -8.31 -16.84 -20.02
N TRP A 112 -7.44 -16.28 -19.16
CA TRP A 112 -7.47 -14.84 -18.87
C TRP A 112 -6.94 -14.03 -20.05
N PRO A 113 -7.70 -12.99 -20.51
CA PRO A 113 -7.30 -12.18 -21.66
C PRO A 113 -6.07 -11.30 -21.36
N ASP A 114 -5.31 -11.00 -22.40
CA ASP A 114 -4.30 -9.94 -22.35
C ASP A 114 -4.98 -8.59 -22.60
N ILE A 115 -4.97 -7.72 -21.58
CA ILE A 115 -5.52 -6.38 -21.69
C ILE A 115 -4.46 -5.32 -22.02
N GLY A 116 -3.18 -5.73 -22.11
CA GLY A 116 -2.06 -4.87 -22.50
C GLY A 116 -1.80 -3.69 -21.55
N ASP A 117 -2.79 -2.85 -21.32
CA ASP A 117 -2.68 -1.67 -20.46
C ASP A 117 -3.37 -1.85 -19.11
N GLN A 118 -2.58 -1.88 -18.05
CA GLN A 118 -3.08 -1.92 -16.67
C GLN A 118 -3.91 -0.67 -16.28
N ASN A 119 -3.61 0.46 -16.90
CA ASN A 119 -4.25 1.76 -16.66
C ASN A 119 -5.38 2.08 -17.65
N GLY A 120 -5.75 1.12 -18.50
CA GLY A 120 -6.95 1.16 -19.32
C GLY A 120 -8.25 1.03 -18.51
N ILE A 121 -9.35 0.90 -19.22
CA ILE A 121 -10.69 0.74 -18.64
C ILE A 121 -11.10 -0.72 -18.41
N ASP A 122 -10.34 -1.67 -18.93
CA ASP A 122 -10.64 -3.09 -18.80
C ASP A 122 -10.54 -3.52 -17.33
N THR A 123 -11.54 -4.23 -16.85
CA THR A 123 -11.62 -4.64 -15.45
C THR A 123 -10.89 -5.93 -15.17
N GLU A 124 -10.78 -6.84 -16.15
CA GLU A 124 -10.23 -8.19 -15.98
C GLU A 124 -9.24 -8.55 -17.08
N GLY A 125 -8.14 -9.15 -16.67
CA GLY A 125 -7.11 -9.65 -17.56
C GLY A 125 -5.70 -9.48 -16.99
N HIS A 126 -4.76 -10.09 -17.70
CA HIS A 126 -3.33 -9.95 -17.38
C HIS A 126 -2.67 -8.83 -18.21
N PHE A 127 -1.60 -8.26 -17.65
CA PHE A 127 -0.93 -7.10 -18.23
C PHE A 127 0.54 -7.02 -17.79
N PRO A 128 1.39 -6.34 -18.59
CA PRO A 128 2.67 -5.83 -18.13
C PRO A 128 2.45 -4.78 -17.03
N LEU A 129 3.16 -4.92 -15.93
CA LEU A 129 3.01 -3.98 -14.80
C LEU A 129 3.62 -2.61 -15.15
N VAL A 130 2.81 -1.55 -15.03
CA VAL A 130 3.29 -0.18 -15.15
C VAL A 130 3.99 0.27 -13.87
N VAL A 131 5.11 0.99 -14.02
CA VAL A 131 5.95 1.40 -12.90
C VAL A 131 6.52 2.81 -13.05
N ASN A 132 6.75 3.48 -11.92
CA ASN A 132 7.36 4.81 -11.86
C ASN A 132 8.89 4.72 -12.02
N ASN A 133 9.34 4.43 -13.23
CA ASN A 133 10.74 4.39 -13.60
C ASN A 133 10.99 5.20 -14.87
N ASP A 134 12.18 5.81 -14.96
CA ASP A 134 12.67 6.35 -16.23
C ASP A 134 13.22 5.22 -17.15
N GLN A 135 13.64 5.60 -18.35
CA GLN A 135 14.18 4.66 -19.34
C GLN A 135 15.45 3.94 -18.86
N GLN A 136 16.18 4.51 -17.89
CA GLN A 136 17.35 3.90 -17.28
C GLN A 136 16.98 2.99 -16.08
N GLY A 137 15.69 2.77 -15.81
CA GLY A 137 15.21 1.97 -14.70
C GLY A 137 15.37 2.63 -13.32
N ARG A 138 15.62 3.95 -13.27
CA ARG A 138 15.75 4.68 -12.01
C ARG A 138 14.36 5.08 -11.50
N ARG A 139 14.14 4.97 -10.19
CA ARG A 139 12.90 5.37 -9.51
C ARG A 139 12.55 6.84 -9.78
N ILE A 140 11.31 7.10 -10.17
CA ILE A 140 10.72 8.44 -10.17
C ILE A 140 9.75 8.53 -8.99
N SER A 141 10.26 9.02 -7.86
CA SER A 141 9.45 9.34 -6.68
C SER A 141 8.79 10.71 -6.85
N ALA A 142 7.81 11.04 -5.98
CA ALA A 142 7.23 12.39 -5.94
C ALA A 142 8.33 13.46 -5.78
N ALA A 143 9.34 13.24 -4.94
CA ALA A 143 10.46 14.17 -4.82
C ALA A 143 11.24 14.34 -6.11
N ARG A 144 11.46 13.27 -6.87
CA ARG A 144 12.23 13.34 -8.10
C ARG A 144 11.43 13.93 -9.26
N GLY A 145 10.13 13.63 -9.33
CA GLY A 145 9.26 14.17 -10.36
C GLY A 145 8.93 15.65 -10.14
N TYR A 146 8.58 16.03 -8.92
CA TYR A 146 8.09 17.40 -8.64
C TYR A 146 9.16 18.36 -8.12
N LEU A 147 10.14 17.90 -7.34
CA LEU A 147 11.18 18.77 -6.79
C LEU A 147 12.44 18.72 -7.67
N THR A 148 12.28 19.12 -8.95
CA THR A 148 13.37 19.28 -9.89
C THR A 148 14.35 20.37 -9.44
N ARG A 149 15.48 20.52 -10.13
CA ARG A 149 16.44 21.59 -9.85
C ARG A 149 15.79 22.98 -9.98
N GLU A 150 14.99 23.17 -11.02
CA GLU A 150 14.25 24.40 -11.29
C GLU A 150 13.20 24.70 -10.22
N THR A 151 12.44 23.67 -9.82
CA THR A 151 11.45 23.81 -8.75
C THR A 151 12.12 24.20 -7.42
N ARG A 152 13.23 23.56 -7.07
CA ARG A 152 13.98 23.86 -5.83
C ARG A 152 14.61 25.26 -5.84
N ALA A 153 14.87 25.84 -7.01
CA ALA A 153 15.45 27.17 -7.17
C ALA A 153 14.41 28.30 -7.11
N ARG A 154 13.13 27.99 -6.97
CA ARG A 154 12.09 29.01 -6.88
C ARG A 154 12.22 29.85 -5.61
N PRO A 155 12.19 31.20 -5.70
CA PRO A 155 12.37 32.06 -4.53
C PRO A 155 11.20 32.03 -3.53
N ASN A 156 10.06 31.47 -3.94
CA ASN A 156 8.83 31.33 -3.14
C ASN A 156 8.64 29.90 -2.58
N LEU A 157 9.68 29.05 -2.59
CA LEU A 157 9.62 27.68 -2.09
C LEU A 157 10.77 27.42 -1.14
N ASP A 158 10.47 27.20 0.13
CA ASP A 158 11.40 26.73 1.15
C ASP A 158 11.15 25.25 1.46
N ILE A 159 12.20 24.42 1.36
CA ILE A 159 12.17 23.00 1.73
C ILE A 159 13.04 22.80 2.96
N ILE A 160 12.41 22.60 4.12
CA ILE A 160 13.09 22.50 5.41
C ILE A 160 13.16 21.03 5.81
N GLY A 161 14.31 20.41 5.56
CA GLY A 161 14.59 19.01 5.91
C GLY A 161 14.91 18.84 7.41
N ASP A 162 15.01 17.58 7.85
CA ASP A 162 15.36 17.16 9.21
C ASP A 162 14.54 17.83 10.33
N THR A 163 13.32 18.29 9.97
CA THR A 163 12.41 19.03 10.82
C THR A 163 11.16 18.22 11.13
N HIS A 164 10.92 17.98 12.42
CA HIS A 164 9.76 17.24 12.90
C HIS A 164 8.68 18.19 13.38
N VAL A 165 7.53 18.21 12.70
CA VAL A 165 6.36 18.99 13.12
C VAL A 165 5.69 18.28 14.29
N GLU A 166 5.52 18.99 15.42
CA GLU A 166 5.05 18.43 16.68
C GLU A 166 3.61 18.86 17.01
N GLN A 167 3.25 20.12 16.69
CA GLN A 167 1.99 20.70 17.14
C GLN A 167 1.43 21.74 16.16
N LEU A 168 0.09 21.81 16.07
CA LEU A 168 -0.63 22.92 15.45
C LEU A 168 -0.72 24.12 16.42
N ILE A 169 -0.72 25.33 15.88
CA ILE A 169 -0.97 26.57 16.61
C ILE A 169 -2.37 27.03 16.30
N PHE A 170 -3.17 27.31 17.33
CA PHE A 170 -4.57 27.67 17.21
C PHE A 170 -4.87 29.07 17.76
N GLU A 171 -5.74 29.79 17.06
CA GLU A 171 -6.49 30.93 17.54
C GLU A 171 -7.98 30.58 17.47
N GLY A 172 -8.58 30.24 18.61
CA GLY A 172 -9.91 29.62 18.63
C GLY A 172 -9.91 28.26 17.91
N LEU A 173 -10.72 28.15 16.86
CA LEU A 173 -10.76 26.97 15.93
C LEU A 173 -10.02 27.22 14.61
N ARG A 174 -9.23 28.29 14.52
CA ARG A 174 -8.39 28.58 13.36
C ARG A 174 -6.96 28.09 13.60
N VAL A 175 -6.42 27.32 12.67
CA VAL A 175 -4.97 27.01 12.65
C VAL A 175 -4.22 28.17 12.01
N THR A 176 -3.22 28.69 12.71
CA THR A 176 -2.38 29.85 12.31
C THR A 176 -0.92 29.47 12.09
N GLY A 177 -0.57 28.18 12.27
CA GLY A 177 0.78 27.71 12.05
C GLY A 177 1.10 26.38 12.73
N VAL A 178 2.39 26.09 12.81
CA VAL A 178 2.91 24.85 13.42
C VAL A 178 4.12 25.12 14.30
N ARG A 179 4.30 24.29 15.34
CA ARG A 179 5.56 24.16 16.07
C ARG A 179 6.29 22.92 15.59
N ALA A 180 7.58 23.06 15.42
CA ALA A 180 8.44 22.00 14.91
C ALA A 180 9.77 21.94 15.68
N ARG A 181 10.53 20.86 15.51
CA ARG A 181 11.85 20.66 16.12
C ARG A 181 12.85 20.15 15.06
N ARG A 182 14.03 20.75 15.05
CA ARG A 182 15.17 20.35 14.23
C ARG A 182 16.38 20.13 15.16
N GLY A 183 16.72 18.88 15.42
CA GLY A 183 17.64 18.56 16.52
C GLY A 183 17.08 19.05 17.85
N ASP A 184 17.80 19.94 18.55
CA ASP A 184 17.38 20.59 19.79
C ASP A 184 16.69 21.94 19.56
N GLU A 185 16.70 22.45 18.35
CA GLU A 185 16.11 23.75 18.00
C GLU A 185 14.58 23.63 17.89
N ARG A 186 13.86 24.53 18.56
CA ARG A 186 12.42 24.70 18.46
C ARG A 186 12.09 25.78 17.44
N LEU A 187 11.28 25.43 16.46
CA LEU A 187 10.89 26.30 15.35
C LEU A 187 9.39 26.56 15.41
N THR A 188 9.01 27.77 14.99
CA THR A 188 7.60 28.15 14.84
C THR A 188 7.42 28.71 13.43
N PHE A 189 6.40 28.21 12.73
CA PHE A 189 6.02 28.70 11.40
C PHE A 189 4.58 29.16 11.45
N HIS A 190 4.34 30.40 11.01
CA HIS A 190 3.00 30.95 10.87
C HIS A 190 2.55 30.89 9.40
N ALA A 191 1.29 30.56 9.17
CA ALA A 191 0.72 30.44 7.84
C ALA A 191 -0.77 30.73 7.83
N ARG A 192 -1.28 31.23 6.70
CA ARG A 192 -2.72 31.39 6.48
C ARG A 192 -3.43 30.04 6.31
N ASN A 193 -2.77 29.08 5.66
CA ASN A 193 -3.25 27.73 5.46
C ASN A 193 -2.14 26.73 5.81
N THR A 194 -2.49 25.69 6.54
CA THR A 194 -1.62 24.55 6.87
C THR A 194 -2.16 23.31 6.16
N ILE A 195 -1.29 22.58 5.44
CA ILE A 195 -1.65 21.34 4.75
C ILE A 195 -0.90 20.19 5.40
N VAL A 196 -1.63 19.23 5.96
CA VAL A 196 -1.08 18.01 6.56
C VAL A 196 -1.00 16.93 5.48
N SER A 197 0.22 16.41 5.24
CA SER A 197 0.48 15.35 4.24
C SER A 197 1.43 14.30 4.83
N MET A 198 1.10 13.79 6.03
CA MET A 198 1.95 12.85 6.79
C MET A 198 1.61 11.37 6.49
N GLY A 199 0.69 11.13 5.56
CA GLY A 199 0.20 9.81 5.15
C GLY A 199 -0.86 9.23 6.09
N ALA A 200 -1.52 8.17 5.64
CA ALA A 200 -2.72 7.62 6.28
C ALA A 200 -2.55 7.16 7.74
N ILE A 201 -1.33 6.99 8.22
CA ILE A 201 -1.05 6.63 9.61
C ILE A 201 -0.78 7.87 10.47
N HIS A 202 0.04 8.78 9.98
CA HIS A 202 0.50 9.90 10.80
C HIS A 202 -0.40 11.13 10.72
N SER A 203 -1.12 11.37 9.62
CA SER A 203 -2.06 12.49 9.53
C SER A 203 -3.20 12.39 10.56
N PRO A 204 -3.93 11.26 10.70
CA PRO A 204 -4.92 11.14 11.78
C PRO A 204 -4.27 11.17 13.17
N THR A 205 -3.11 10.51 13.35
CA THR A 205 -2.37 10.57 14.62
C THR A 205 -2.04 12.01 15.02
N PHE A 206 -1.67 12.85 14.06
CA PHE A 206 -1.35 14.26 14.28
C PHE A 206 -2.61 15.05 14.64
N LEU A 207 -3.73 14.85 13.96
CA LEU A 207 -5.01 15.47 14.31
C LEU A 207 -5.44 15.09 15.74
N LEU A 208 -5.43 13.80 16.07
CA LEU A 208 -5.77 13.30 17.41
C LEU A 208 -4.90 13.94 18.51
N LYS A 209 -3.58 14.00 18.31
CA LYS A 209 -2.65 14.65 19.25
C LYS A 209 -2.94 16.13 19.47
N ASN A 210 -3.53 16.78 18.47
CA ASN A 210 -3.86 18.20 18.49
C ASN A 210 -5.34 18.46 18.89
N GLY A 211 -6.01 17.47 19.47
CA GLY A 211 -7.37 17.64 19.98
C GLY A 211 -8.48 17.64 18.95
N ILE A 212 -8.21 17.18 17.74
CA ILE A 212 -9.20 17.00 16.66
C ILE A 212 -9.47 15.49 16.52
N GLY A 213 -10.67 15.03 16.90
CA GLY A 213 -11.03 13.62 16.85
C GLY A 213 -12.14 13.26 17.80
N PRO A 214 -12.45 11.95 17.98
CA PRO A 214 -13.52 11.49 18.85
C PRO A 214 -13.35 12.00 20.29
N ALA A 215 -14.28 12.83 20.73
CA ALA A 215 -14.17 13.55 22.02
C ALA A 215 -13.97 12.63 23.22
N ARG A 216 -14.66 11.47 23.23
CA ARG A 216 -14.53 10.49 24.31
C ARG A 216 -13.11 9.91 24.34
N GLU A 217 -12.60 9.42 23.20
CA GLU A 217 -11.27 8.82 23.12
C GLU A 217 -10.16 9.83 23.48
N LEU A 218 -10.32 11.10 23.07
CA LEU A 218 -9.35 12.17 23.42
C LEU A 218 -9.37 12.47 24.93
N LYS A 219 -10.56 12.57 25.56
CA LYS A 219 -10.69 12.77 27.00
C LYS A 219 -10.06 11.63 27.81
N ASP A 220 -10.30 10.38 27.41
CA ASP A 220 -9.74 9.18 28.05
C ASP A 220 -8.20 9.19 28.01
N MET A 221 -7.62 9.82 26.96
CA MET A 221 -6.18 10.02 26.84
C MET A 221 -5.66 11.28 27.52
N GLY A 222 -6.53 12.10 28.14
CA GLY A 222 -6.16 13.36 28.79
C GLY A 222 -5.83 14.49 27.79
N ILE A 223 -6.36 14.40 26.55
CA ILE A 223 -6.14 15.41 25.52
C ILE A 223 -7.35 16.38 25.52
N LYS A 224 -7.05 17.68 25.52
CA LYS A 224 -8.07 18.73 25.39
C LYS A 224 -8.77 18.60 24.02
N VAL A 225 -10.08 18.43 24.02
CA VAL A 225 -10.89 18.40 22.80
C VAL A 225 -11.02 19.82 22.25
N LEU A 226 -10.55 20.04 21.04
CA LEU A 226 -10.75 21.28 20.28
C LEU A 226 -11.89 21.15 19.28
N CYS A 227 -11.96 20.01 18.57
CA CYS A 227 -13.00 19.71 17.61
C CYS A 227 -13.39 18.23 17.75
N ASP A 228 -14.65 17.98 18.09
CA ASP A 228 -15.19 16.61 18.12
C ASP A 228 -15.45 16.13 16.68
N ARG A 229 -14.58 15.26 16.16
CA ARG A 229 -14.71 14.69 14.83
C ARG A 229 -14.55 13.18 14.86
N GLN A 230 -15.69 12.47 14.80
CA GLN A 230 -15.75 11.03 15.05
C GLN A 230 -14.97 10.19 14.03
N GLY A 231 -14.79 10.68 12.80
CA GLY A 231 -14.13 9.98 11.71
C GLY A 231 -12.60 9.92 11.79
N VAL A 232 -11.96 10.76 12.62
CA VAL A 232 -10.49 10.82 12.68
C VAL A 232 -9.92 9.51 13.20
N GLY A 233 -9.05 8.89 12.39
CA GLY A 233 -8.46 7.59 12.68
C GLY A 233 -9.34 6.39 12.37
N LYS A 234 -10.61 6.59 12.01
CA LYS A 234 -11.53 5.52 11.62
C LYS A 234 -11.41 5.21 10.13
N ASN A 235 -12.17 4.20 9.65
CA ASN A 235 -12.21 3.83 8.22
C ASN A 235 -10.83 3.49 7.63
N LEU A 236 -9.92 2.92 8.42
CA LEU A 236 -8.62 2.46 7.91
C LEU A 236 -8.82 1.30 6.94
N HIS A 237 -8.44 1.52 5.69
CA HIS A 237 -8.40 0.52 4.63
C HIS A 237 -6.98 0.00 4.41
N GLU A 238 -6.91 -1.23 3.93
CA GLU A 238 -5.70 -1.85 3.38
C GLU A 238 -6.14 -2.97 2.41
N HIS A 239 -5.25 -3.42 1.55
CA HIS A 239 -5.45 -4.60 0.72
C HIS A 239 -5.00 -5.86 1.46
N PRO A 240 -5.92 -6.67 2.00
CA PRO A 240 -5.55 -7.92 2.66
C PRO A 240 -5.13 -8.95 1.62
N GLY A 241 -4.03 -9.65 1.87
CA GLY A 241 -3.56 -10.67 0.95
C GLY A 241 -2.81 -11.79 1.63
N VAL A 242 -2.63 -12.86 0.87
CA VAL A 242 -1.83 -14.03 1.22
C VAL A 242 -0.91 -14.41 0.06
N ASN A 243 0.17 -15.14 0.36
CA ASN A 243 1.20 -15.42 -0.61
C ASN A 243 1.60 -16.90 -0.60
N LEU A 244 2.00 -17.42 -1.77
CA LEU A 244 2.82 -18.63 -1.86
C LEU A 244 4.29 -18.21 -2.02
N GLY A 245 5.15 -18.81 -1.23
CA GLY A 245 6.60 -18.74 -1.36
C GLY A 245 7.09 -19.82 -2.30
N VAL A 246 8.09 -19.51 -3.12
CA VAL A 246 8.71 -20.45 -4.03
C VAL A 246 10.22 -20.37 -3.90
N PHE A 247 10.90 -21.52 -3.92
CA PHE A 247 12.33 -21.58 -4.11
C PHE A 247 12.62 -21.68 -5.61
N LEU A 248 13.28 -20.68 -6.15
CA LEU A 248 13.58 -20.59 -7.58
C LEU A 248 14.81 -21.46 -7.93
N LYS A 249 14.69 -22.29 -8.95
CA LYS A 249 15.83 -22.98 -9.55
C LYS A 249 16.82 -21.95 -10.13
N PRO A 250 18.10 -22.25 -10.24
CA PRO A 250 19.12 -21.30 -10.70
C PRO A 250 18.77 -20.57 -11.98
N GLU A 251 18.23 -21.28 -12.96
CA GLU A 251 17.82 -20.78 -14.29
C GLU A 251 16.57 -19.86 -14.25
N ALA A 252 15.77 -19.97 -13.19
CA ALA A 252 14.58 -19.15 -13.02
C ALA A 252 14.79 -17.90 -12.17
N ARG A 253 15.98 -17.68 -11.63
CA ARG A 253 16.32 -16.56 -10.76
C ARG A 253 16.46 -15.26 -11.55
N LEU A 254 16.14 -14.18 -10.89
CA LEU A 254 16.32 -12.83 -11.44
C LEU A 254 17.79 -12.55 -11.76
N PRO A 255 18.12 -12.18 -13.00
CA PRO A 255 19.49 -11.80 -13.35
C PRO A 255 20.01 -10.63 -12.49
N PRO A 256 21.31 -10.61 -12.12
CA PRO A 256 21.88 -9.52 -11.31
C PRO A 256 21.75 -8.12 -11.92
N THR A 257 21.60 -8.05 -13.24
CA THR A 257 21.40 -6.82 -14.01
C THR A 257 20.01 -6.20 -13.81
N LEU A 258 19.02 -7.01 -13.43
CA LEU A 258 17.66 -6.54 -13.16
C LEU A 258 17.49 -6.23 -11.66
N ARG A 259 17.18 -4.99 -11.35
CA ARG A 259 16.93 -4.54 -9.97
C ARG A 259 15.45 -4.69 -9.56
N ARG A 260 14.56 -4.67 -10.54
CA ARG A 260 13.12 -4.83 -10.33
C ARG A 260 12.78 -6.30 -10.08
N GLN A 261 11.68 -6.54 -9.36
CA GLN A 261 11.27 -7.88 -8.93
C GLN A 261 9.82 -8.23 -9.31
N ILE A 262 9.07 -7.32 -9.94
CA ILE A 262 7.66 -7.51 -10.34
C ILE A 262 7.51 -6.96 -11.75
N PHE A 263 6.98 -7.76 -12.68
CA PHE A 263 6.94 -7.40 -14.09
C PHE A 263 5.55 -7.47 -14.71
N ALA A 264 4.67 -8.31 -14.18
CA ALA A 264 3.34 -8.53 -14.70
C ALA A 264 2.35 -8.85 -13.58
N GLY A 265 1.07 -8.76 -13.89
CA GLY A 265 0.00 -9.07 -12.97
C GLY A 265 -1.28 -9.48 -13.67
N LEU A 266 -2.24 -9.96 -12.88
CA LEU A 266 -3.61 -10.28 -13.25
C LEU A 266 -4.54 -9.50 -12.33
N ARG A 267 -5.54 -8.82 -12.90
CA ARG A 267 -6.72 -8.32 -12.20
C ARG A 267 -7.93 -9.15 -12.65
N TYR A 268 -8.75 -9.60 -11.69
CA TYR A 268 -9.89 -10.44 -11.95
C TYR A 268 -11.00 -10.22 -10.93
N SER A 269 -12.20 -10.65 -11.24
CA SER A 269 -13.34 -10.59 -10.31
C SER A 269 -13.48 -11.89 -9.53
N SER A 270 -13.74 -11.77 -8.24
CA SER A 270 -13.99 -12.93 -7.37
C SER A 270 -15.29 -13.66 -7.67
N GLY A 271 -16.28 -12.97 -8.26
CA GLY A 271 -17.64 -13.46 -8.43
C GLY A 271 -18.45 -13.56 -7.14
N VAL A 272 -17.92 -13.08 -6.02
CA VAL A 272 -18.65 -13.06 -4.73
C VAL A 272 -19.72 -11.98 -4.76
N GLU A 273 -20.94 -12.34 -4.37
CA GLU A 273 -22.09 -11.44 -4.34
C GLU A 273 -21.80 -10.15 -3.53
N GLY A 274 -22.20 -9.01 -4.08
CA GLY A 274 -21.97 -7.69 -3.48
C GLY A 274 -20.51 -7.19 -3.56
N CYS A 275 -19.64 -7.89 -4.32
CA CYS A 275 -18.29 -7.44 -4.61
C CYS A 275 -18.20 -6.82 -6.02
N PRO A 276 -17.38 -5.76 -6.21
CA PRO A 276 -17.22 -5.13 -7.51
C PRO A 276 -16.38 -5.97 -8.47
N ALA A 277 -16.49 -5.69 -9.77
CA ALA A 277 -15.58 -6.24 -10.77
C ALA A 277 -14.13 -5.80 -10.52
N GLY A 278 -13.16 -6.65 -10.88
CA GLY A 278 -11.72 -6.39 -10.72
C GLY A 278 -11.24 -6.34 -9.27
N ASP A 279 -11.98 -6.94 -8.37
CA ASP A 279 -11.78 -6.88 -6.91
C ASP A 279 -10.65 -7.78 -6.39
N MET A 280 -9.98 -8.54 -7.27
CA MET A 280 -8.85 -9.42 -6.93
C MET A 280 -7.63 -9.09 -7.77
N TYR A 281 -6.45 -9.34 -7.20
CA TYR A 281 -5.19 -9.09 -7.88
C TYR A 281 -4.15 -10.16 -7.58
N ILE A 282 -3.40 -10.58 -8.61
CA ILE A 282 -2.28 -11.53 -8.50
C ILE A 282 -1.06 -10.93 -9.21
N ASN A 283 0.14 -11.14 -8.64
CA ASN A 283 1.40 -10.93 -9.34
C ASN A 283 2.49 -11.91 -8.89
N ALA A 284 3.54 -12.02 -9.70
CA ALA A 284 4.74 -12.78 -9.37
C ALA A 284 5.87 -11.84 -8.95
N HIS A 285 6.58 -12.22 -7.90
CA HIS A 285 7.81 -11.57 -7.45
C HIS A 285 9.00 -12.51 -7.67
N ASP A 286 9.92 -12.12 -8.51
CA ASP A 286 11.12 -12.91 -8.82
C ASP A 286 12.21 -12.84 -7.73
N ARG A 287 11.94 -12.11 -6.66
CA ARG A 287 12.81 -12.00 -5.49
C ARG A 287 12.03 -11.58 -4.25
N ALA A 288 12.17 -12.34 -3.16
CA ALA A 288 11.43 -12.08 -1.91
C ALA A 288 12.12 -11.05 -1.00
N ALA A 289 13.47 -10.97 -1.00
CA ALA A 289 14.22 -10.04 -0.14
C ALA A 289 15.60 -9.68 -0.71
N TRP A 290 16.28 -8.73 -0.04
CA TRP A 290 17.60 -8.23 -0.43
C TRP A 290 18.74 -9.25 -0.23
N HIS A 291 18.63 -10.13 0.80
CA HIS A 291 19.68 -11.06 1.23
C HIS A 291 19.74 -12.33 0.37
N ALA A 292 20.78 -13.14 0.55
CA ALA A 292 21.09 -14.28 -0.31
C ALA A 292 19.98 -15.32 -0.40
N ILE A 293 19.31 -15.66 0.71
CA ILE A 293 18.13 -16.54 0.69
C ILE A 293 16.99 -15.86 -0.11
N GLY A 294 16.69 -14.59 0.18
CA GLY A 294 15.62 -13.88 -0.49
C GLY A 294 15.81 -13.72 -2.01
N LYS A 295 17.05 -13.72 -2.49
CA LYS A 295 17.38 -13.73 -3.92
C LYS A 295 17.12 -15.09 -4.61
N ARG A 296 16.97 -16.16 -3.83
CA ARG A 296 16.61 -17.51 -4.29
C ARG A 296 15.11 -17.79 -4.15
N MET A 297 14.42 -16.91 -3.48
CA MET A 297 12.98 -17.04 -3.22
C MET A 297 12.18 -16.08 -4.09
N GLY A 298 11.12 -16.60 -4.68
CA GLY A 298 10.07 -15.82 -5.29
C GLY A 298 8.77 -15.86 -4.48
N LEU A 299 7.78 -15.09 -4.90
CA LEU A 299 6.44 -15.11 -4.32
C LEU A 299 5.40 -15.08 -5.45
N ILE A 300 4.32 -15.83 -5.29
CA ILE A 300 3.07 -15.57 -6.01
C ILE A 300 2.16 -14.89 -4.99
N MET A 301 1.90 -13.61 -5.21
CA MET A 301 1.15 -12.76 -4.28
C MET A 301 -0.27 -12.58 -4.78
N MET A 302 -1.22 -12.65 -3.86
CA MET A 302 -2.62 -12.36 -4.14
C MET A 302 -3.20 -11.50 -3.03
N TRP A 303 -4.04 -10.53 -3.42
CA TRP A 303 -4.78 -9.72 -2.48
C TRP A 303 -6.17 -9.34 -2.98
N VAL A 304 -7.03 -9.00 -2.04
CA VAL A 304 -8.32 -8.37 -2.29
C VAL A 304 -8.08 -6.91 -2.64
N ASN A 305 -8.41 -6.53 -3.87
CA ASN A 305 -8.17 -5.19 -4.42
C ASN A 305 -9.14 -4.14 -3.87
N ARG A 306 -10.31 -4.55 -3.38
CA ARG A 306 -11.30 -3.68 -2.75
C ARG A 306 -11.85 -4.31 -1.47
N SER A 307 -11.21 -4.03 -0.35
CA SER A 307 -11.61 -4.59 0.95
C SER A 307 -12.87 -3.93 1.51
N PHE A 308 -13.68 -4.73 2.20
CA PHE A 308 -14.84 -4.27 2.98
C PHE A 308 -14.51 -4.17 4.48
N SER A 309 -13.55 -4.90 4.96
CA SER A 309 -13.04 -4.80 6.32
C SER A 309 -12.50 -3.41 6.62
N ARG A 310 -12.76 -2.91 7.82
CA ARG A 310 -12.32 -1.60 8.28
C ARG A 310 -11.56 -1.71 9.58
N GLY A 311 -10.42 -1.08 9.59
CA GLY A 311 -9.60 -0.88 10.75
C GLY A 311 -9.69 0.54 11.31
N GLU A 312 -8.79 0.82 12.24
CA GLU A 312 -8.70 2.14 12.87
C GLU A 312 -7.28 2.44 13.37
N ILE A 313 -7.05 3.72 13.59
CA ILE A 313 -5.86 4.24 14.28
C ILE A 313 -6.34 4.95 15.53
N ARG A 314 -5.80 4.53 16.67
CA ARG A 314 -5.99 5.18 17.96
C ARG A 314 -4.68 5.72 18.48
N LEU A 315 -4.73 6.53 19.53
CA LEU A 315 -3.54 6.89 20.28
C LEU A 315 -3.29 5.85 21.38
N LYS A 316 -2.01 5.57 21.62
CA LYS A 316 -1.54 4.90 22.84
C LYS A 316 -0.44 5.71 23.49
N ARG A 317 -0.35 5.65 24.83
CA ARG A 317 0.74 6.26 25.57
C ARG A 317 2.05 5.53 25.28
N LYS A 318 3.10 6.28 25.01
CA LYS A 318 4.43 5.75 24.75
C LYS A 318 5.49 6.81 25.10
N ASP A 319 6.49 6.43 25.90
CA ASP A 319 7.68 7.23 26.22
C ASP A 319 7.36 8.69 26.62
N GLY A 320 6.35 8.87 27.49
CA GLY A 320 5.89 10.18 27.95
C GLY A 320 5.06 10.99 26.94
N GLY A 321 4.78 10.43 25.77
CA GLY A 321 3.96 11.02 24.72
C GLY A 321 2.90 10.08 24.18
N PHE A 322 2.57 10.27 22.90
CA PHE A 322 1.59 9.46 22.20
C PHE A 322 2.17 8.86 20.91
N ALA A 323 1.82 7.61 20.63
CA ALA A 323 2.13 6.91 19.38
C ALA A 323 0.84 6.35 18.75
N PRO A 324 0.82 6.10 17.44
CA PRO A 324 -0.30 5.39 16.82
C PRO A 324 -0.38 3.94 17.33
N ASP A 325 -1.57 3.52 17.66
CA ASP A 325 -1.97 2.13 17.75
C ASP A 325 -2.77 1.78 16.50
N ILE A 326 -2.23 0.88 15.69
CA ILE A 326 -2.72 0.59 14.34
C ILE A 326 -3.38 -0.78 14.36
N ASP A 327 -4.66 -0.82 14.06
CA ASP A 327 -5.42 -2.05 13.88
C ASP A 327 -6.06 -2.06 12.50
N PHE A 328 -5.56 -2.92 11.62
CA PHE A 328 -6.12 -3.07 10.27
C PHE A 328 -7.42 -3.88 10.27
N ASN A 329 -7.64 -4.74 11.27
CA ASN A 329 -8.86 -5.54 11.41
C ASN A 329 -9.27 -6.25 10.10
N MET A 330 -8.28 -6.72 9.34
CA MET A 330 -8.49 -7.41 8.05
C MET A 330 -9.34 -8.66 8.24
N CYS A 331 -10.13 -8.99 7.22
CA CYS A 331 -11.03 -10.15 7.24
C CYS A 331 -12.13 -10.08 8.31
N SER A 332 -12.42 -8.89 8.84
CA SER A 332 -13.57 -8.68 9.74
C SER A 332 -14.91 -8.71 8.97
N ASP A 333 -14.89 -8.38 7.68
CA ASP A 333 -16.03 -8.59 6.79
C ASP A 333 -15.92 -9.98 6.14
N PRO A 334 -16.98 -10.82 6.19
CA PRO A 334 -16.93 -12.18 5.67
C PRO A 334 -16.67 -12.27 4.16
N ARG A 335 -17.03 -11.23 3.36
CA ARG A 335 -16.75 -11.17 1.93
C ARG A 335 -15.24 -11.16 1.65
N ASP A 336 -14.45 -10.50 2.50
CA ASP A 336 -13.00 -10.46 2.36
C ASP A 336 -12.39 -11.85 2.61
N MET A 337 -12.87 -12.56 3.64
CA MET A 337 -12.42 -13.92 3.94
C MET A 337 -12.81 -14.90 2.81
N THR A 338 -14.04 -14.85 2.31
CA THR A 338 -14.50 -15.70 1.19
C THR A 338 -13.64 -15.51 -0.04
N ARG A 339 -13.29 -14.25 -0.38
CA ARG A 339 -12.42 -13.94 -1.52
C ARG A 339 -10.98 -14.43 -1.31
N LEU A 340 -10.45 -14.33 -0.09
CA LEU A 340 -9.12 -14.84 0.20
C LEU A 340 -9.06 -16.37 0.14
N ILE A 341 -10.10 -17.09 0.55
CA ILE A 341 -10.21 -18.55 0.39
C ILE A 341 -10.20 -18.92 -1.10
N ALA A 342 -11.08 -18.29 -1.90
CA ALA A 342 -11.15 -18.52 -3.34
C ALA A 342 -9.82 -18.20 -4.05
N GLY A 343 -9.21 -17.07 -3.69
CA GLY A 343 -7.91 -16.66 -4.21
C GLY A 343 -6.76 -17.59 -3.79
N THR A 344 -6.77 -18.12 -2.57
CA THR A 344 -5.80 -19.14 -2.13
C THR A 344 -5.88 -20.38 -3.03
N ARG A 345 -7.09 -20.85 -3.34
CA ARG A 345 -7.30 -21.96 -4.26
C ARG A 345 -6.83 -21.65 -5.68
N MET A 346 -7.04 -20.41 -6.14
CA MET A 346 -6.49 -19.94 -7.42
C MET A 346 -4.96 -19.99 -7.41
N LEU A 347 -4.29 -19.52 -6.36
CA LEU A 347 -2.83 -19.60 -6.24
C LEU A 347 -2.32 -21.06 -6.28
N ILE A 348 -3.03 -21.98 -5.60
CA ILE A 348 -2.68 -23.40 -5.59
C ILE A 348 -2.86 -24.02 -6.99
N LYS A 349 -3.86 -23.60 -7.77
CA LYS A 349 -4.02 -24.03 -9.17
C LYS A 349 -2.89 -23.49 -10.06
N LEU A 350 -2.54 -22.21 -9.92
CA LEU A 350 -1.46 -21.59 -10.70
C LEU A 350 -0.11 -22.28 -10.43
N GLN A 351 0.22 -22.56 -9.17
CA GLN A 351 1.48 -23.20 -8.85
C GLN A 351 1.57 -24.65 -9.37
N ALA A 352 0.45 -25.34 -9.56
CA ALA A 352 0.41 -26.70 -10.10
C ALA A 352 0.71 -26.76 -11.60
N HIS A 353 0.77 -25.61 -12.30
CA HIS A 353 1.07 -25.55 -13.72
C HIS A 353 2.48 -26.08 -14.03
N PRO A 354 2.67 -26.92 -15.10
CA PRO A 354 3.96 -27.57 -15.39
C PRO A 354 5.13 -26.58 -15.53
N GLN A 355 4.93 -25.42 -16.15
CA GLN A 355 6.01 -24.42 -16.29
C GLN A 355 6.39 -23.80 -14.94
N VAL A 356 5.43 -23.56 -14.04
CA VAL A 356 5.71 -23.04 -12.69
C VAL A 356 6.48 -24.10 -11.88
N GLN A 357 6.06 -25.37 -11.95
CA GLN A 357 6.77 -26.48 -11.32
C GLN A 357 8.18 -26.68 -11.91
N ALA A 358 8.37 -26.46 -13.21
CA ALA A 358 9.67 -26.51 -13.87
C ALA A 358 10.60 -25.40 -13.37
N ALA A 359 10.10 -24.20 -13.08
CA ALA A 359 10.88 -23.06 -12.57
C ALA A 359 11.21 -23.14 -11.07
N CYS A 360 10.49 -23.97 -10.30
CA CYS A 360 10.56 -24.01 -8.84
C CYS A 360 11.10 -25.33 -8.32
N GLY A 361 11.80 -25.29 -7.15
CA GLY A 361 12.23 -26.47 -6.41
C GLY A 361 11.27 -26.83 -5.29
N SER A 362 10.80 -25.86 -4.50
CA SER A 362 9.84 -26.05 -3.40
C SER A 362 8.84 -24.89 -3.42
N ILE A 363 7.57 -25.19 -3.18
CA ILE A 363 6.48 -24.20 -3.11
C ILE A 363 5.71 -24.43 -1.81
N PHE A 364 5.37 -23.37 -1.10
CA PHE A 364 4.76 -23.46 0.23
C PHE A 364 3.90 -22.23 0.55
N PRO A 365 2.83 -22.35 1.35
CA PRO A 365 2.08 -21.23 1.88
C PRO A 365 2.96 -20.39 2.81
N VAL A 366 2.89 -19.05 2.71
CA VAL A 366 3.75 -18.16 3.50
C VAL A 366 3.02 -17.71 4.76
N SER A 367 3.65 -18.01 5.92
CA SER A 367 3.34 -17.33 7.18
C SER A 367 4.64 -16.84 7.81
N PHE A 368 5.26 -15.83 7.21
CA PHE A 368 6.61 -15.37 7.60
C PHE A 368 6.85 -15.41 9.09
N SER A 369 7.71 -16.34 9.53
CA SER A 369 8.10 -16.50 10.93
C SER A 369 8.84 -15.25 11.42
N ASP A 370 8.89 -15.06 12.74
CA ASP A 370 9.68 -13.96 13.32
C ASP A 370 11.18 -14.10 13.02
N LYS A 371 11.67 -15.33 12.84
CA LYS A 371 13.04 -15.61 12.39
C LYS A 371 13.28 -15.08 10.98
N ALA A 372 12.36 -15.36 10.03
CA ALA A 372 12.46 -14.84 8.66
C ALA A 372 12.44 -13.31 8.64
N ARG A 373 11.60 -12.68 9.49
CA ARG A 373 11.54 -11.22 9.63
C ARG A 373 12.81 -10.64 10.24
N ALA A 374 13.40 -11.30 11.21
CA ALA A 374 14.67 -10.87 11.81
C ALA A 374 15.82 -10.91 10.79
N LEU A 375 15.87 -11.94 9.93
CA LEU A 375 16.85 -12.04 8.84
C LEU A 375 16.67 -10.98 7.76
N ALA A 376 15.45 -10.46 7.57
CA ALA A 376 15.18 -9.39 6.61
C ALA A 376 15.74 -8.01 7.03
N VAL A 377 16.11 -7.83 8.32
CA VAL A 377 16.78 -6.62 8.79
C VAL A 377 18.22 -6.62 8.29
N TYR A 378 18.64 -5.52 7.63
CA TYR A 378 20.00 -5.41 7.13
C TYR A 378 21.01 -5.36 8.29
N SER A 379 21.95 -6.30 8.27
CA SER A 379 23.17 -6.30 9.10
C SER A 379 24.25 -7.14 8.42
N PRO A 380 25.55 -6.89 8.66
CA PRO A 380 26.64 -7.76 8.15
C PRO A 380 26.49 -9.20 8.59
N TRP A 381 26.03 -9.44 9.82
CA TRP A 381 25.78 -10.77 10.35
C TRP A 381 24.66 -11.50 9.61
N ASN A 382 23.53 -10.85 9.36
CA ASN A 382 22.44 -11.42 8.58
C ASN A 382 22.85 -11.69 7.12
N ASP A 383 23.73 -10.87 6.53
CA ASP A 383 24.26 -11.13 5.20
C ASP A 383 25.07 -12.45 5.19
N ILE A 384 25.97 -12.63 6.15
CA ILE A 384 26.77 -13.88 6.29
C ILE A 384 25.86 -15.09 6.53
N GLN A 385 24.95 -15.05 7.50
CA GLN A 385 24.04 -16.13 7.80
C GLN A 385 23.20 -16.55 6.59
N THR A 386 22.66 -15.55 5.87
CA THR A 386 21.82 -15.82 4.71
C THR A 386 22.60 -16.34 3.51
N ARG A 387 23.91 -16.02 3.37
CA ARG A 387 24.78 -16.62 2.35
C ARG A 387 25.03 -18.10 2.64
N ILE A 388 25.34 -18.46 3.90
CA ILE A 388 25.51 -19.86 4.32
C ILE A 388 24.22 -20.66 4.12
N GLY A 389 23.09 -20.15 4.61
CA GLY A 389 21.78 -20.79 4.44
C GLY A 389 21.40 -20.96 2.96
N ALA A 390 21.68 -19.96 2.14
CA ALA A 390 21.42 -20.00 0.71
C ALA A 390 22.24 -21.08 -0.01
N ALA A 391 23.52 -21.23 0.33
CA ALA A 391 24.40 -22.30 -0.21
C ALA A 391 23.88 -23.69 0.20
N ALA A 392 23.45 -23.85 1.46
CA ALA A 392 22.87 -25.11 1.95
C ALA A 392 21.55 -25.46 1.23
N MET A 393 20.70 -24.46 0.95
CA MET A 393 19.44 -24.65 0.20
C MET A 393 19.70 -25.02 -1.28
N ASP A 394 20.79 -24.54 -1.88
CA ASP A 394 21.17 -24.90 -3.25
C ASP A 394 21.75 -26.33 -3.32
N ALA A 395 22.47 -26.76 -2.28
CA ALA A 395 23.17 -28.04 -2.26
C ALA A 395 22.25 -29.25 -2.12
N SER A 396 21.11 -29.11 -1.40
CA SER A 396 20.24 -30.25 -1.09
C SER A 396 18.78 -29.84 -0.94
N SER A 397 17.88 -30.60 -1.60
CA SER A 397 16.43 -30.44 -1.44
C SER A 397 15.99 -30.72 0.00
N PHE A 398 16.54 -31.75 0.64
CA PHE A 398 16.24 -32.06 2.04
C PHE A 398 16.62 -30.91 2.98
N THR A 399 17.81 -30.35 2.86
CA THR A 399 18.24 -29.20 3.66
C THR A 399 17.40 -27.95 3.38
N ARG A 400 17.05 -27.75 2.13
CA ARG A 400 16.16 -26.65 1.71
C ARG A 400 14.80 -26.74 2.40
N ASP A 401 14.15 -27.90 2.32
CA ASP A 401 12.81 -28.10 2.87
C ASP A 401 12.83 -27.98 4.41
N LEU A 402 13.92 -28.45 5.06
CA LEU A 402 14.12 -28.26 6.48
C LEU A 402 14.26 -26.78 6.87
N ILE A 403 15.04 -26.01 6.12
CA ILE A 403 15.19 -24.54 6.33
C ILE A 403 13.86 -23.85 6.11
N ILE A 404 13.12 -24.17 5.05
CA ILE A 404 11.82 -23.59 4.79
C ILE A 404 10.88 -23.87 5.97
N LYS A 405 10.74 -25.14 6.37
CA LYS A 405 9.83 -25.56 7.44
C LYS A 405 10.14 -24.93 8.81
N HIS A 406 11.41 -24.84 9.19
CA HIS A 406 11.77 -24.42 10.55
C HIS A 406 12.18 -22.96 10.70
N MET A 407 12.48 -22.28 9.59
CA MET A 407 12.95 -20.88 9.62
C MET A 407 12.08 -19.91 8.86
N ILE A 408 11.42 -20.36 7.78
CA ILE A 408 10.73 -19.44 6.86
C ILE A 408 9.22 -19.50 7.06
N ALA A 409 8.63 -20.70 7.03
CA ALA A 409 7.19 -20.90 7.08
C ALA A 409 6.81 -22.07 7.99
N ASP A 410 5.95 -21.77 8.96
CA ASP A 410 5.18 -22.77 9.69
C ASP A 410 3.77 -22.73 9.07
N ALA A 411 3.53 -23.61 8.10
CA ALA A 411 2.33 -23.53 7.26
C ALA A 411 1.74 -24.93 7.02
N PRO A 412 0.39 -25.02 6.88
CA PRO A 412 -0.29 -26.28 6.56
C PRO A 412 0.08 -26.78 5.16
N ASP A 413 -0.25 -28.04 4.88
CA ASP A 413 -0.13 -28.62 3.54
C ASP A 413 -1.08 -27.90 2.56
N MET A 414 -0.65 -27.70 1.33
CA MET A 414 -1.48 -27.08 0.30
C MET A 414 -2.73 -27.91 -0.04
N ARG A 415 -2.70 -29.24 0.18
CA ARG A 415 -3.88 -30.11 0.02
C ARG A 415 -4.97 -29.77 1.04
N ASP A 416 -4.58 -29.52 2.28
CA ASP A 416 -5.50 -29.14 3.34
C ASP A 416 -6.15 -27.80 3.00
N LEU A 417 -5.36 -26.83 2.52
CA LEU A 417 -5.89 -25.52 2.08
C LEU A 417 -6.85 -25.61 0.88
N MET A 418 -6.73 -26.64 0.04
CA MET A 418 -7.64 -26.88 -1.09
C MET A 418 -8.94 -27.52 -0.68
N GLN A 419 -8.93 -28.40 0.32
CA GLN A 419 -10.03 -29.32 0.62
C GLN A 419 -10.79 -28.93 1.91
N ASP A 420 -10.13 -28.25 2.85
CA ASP A 420 -10.69 -27.87 4.14
C ASP A 420 -10.77 -26.35 4.29
N ASP A 421 -12.00 -25.83 4.30
CA ASP A 421 -12.28 -24.40 4.49
C ASP A 421 -11.80 -23.90 5.85
N MET A 422 -11.92 -24.72 6.91
CA MET A 422 -11.52 -24.32 8.25
C MET A 422 -9.99 -24.20 8.36
N ALA A 423 -9.24 -25.15 7.80
CA ALA A 423 -7.78 -25.09 7.71
C ALA A 423 -7.34 -23.84 6.92
N CYS A 424 -8.02 -23.53 5.81
CA CYS A 424 -7.76 -22.35 5.01
C CYS A 424 -8.04 -21.06 5.79
N VAL A 425 -9.16 -20.96 6.49
CA VAL A 425 -9.52 -19.82 7.35
C VAL A 425 -8.47 -19.58 8.45
N GLU A 426 -8.07 -20.62 9.17
CA GLU A 426 -7.10 -20.48 10.24
C GLU A 426 -5.72 -20.07 9.72
N TRP A 427 -5.29 -20.62 8.58
CA TRP A 427 -4.08 -20.16 7.92
C TRP A 427 -4.17 -18.71 7.50
N ILE A 428 -5.27 -18.28 6.81
CA ILE A 428 -5.46 -16.88 6.39
C ILE A 428 -5.40 -15.95 7.59
N LYS A 429 -6.08 -16.24 8.71
CA LYS A 429 -6.02 -15.42 9.93
C LYS A 429 -4.60 -15.21 10.45
N SER A 430 -3.75 -16.23 10.35
CA SER A 430 -2.36 -16.17 10.79
C SER A 430 -1.43 -15.52 9.76
N ALA A 431 -1.69 -15.73 8.47
CA ALA A 431 -0.82 -15.36 7.35
C ALA A 431 -1.17 -14.01 6.71
N VAL A 432 -2.43 -13.56 6.82
CA VAL A 432 -2.88 -12.32 6.18
C VAL A 432 -1.99 -11.14 6.54
N LEU A 433 -1.64 -10.38 5.52
CA LEU A 433 -0.85 -9.15 5.64
C LEU A 433 -1.38 -8.07 4.71
N GLY A 434 -1.03 -6.82 5.02
CA GLY A 434 -1.30 -5.69 4.14
C GLY A 434 -0.18 -5.48 3.13
N HIS A 435 -0.53 -4.79 2.04
CA HIS A 435 0.38 -4.48 0.95
C HIS A 435 0.92 -3.05 1.02
N TRP A 436 0.89 -2.43 2.21
CA TRP A 436 1.31 -1.04 2.46
C TRP A 436 0.46 0.00 1.73
N HIS A 437 -0.84 -0.26 1.63
CA HIS A 437 -1.82 0.61 0.97
C HIS A 437 -2.78 1.27 1.97
N ALA A 438 -2.32 1.50 3.22
CA ALA A 438 -3.10 2.19 4.25
C ALA A 438 -3.71 3.49 3.71
N SER A 439 -5.03 3.66 3.90
CA SER A 439 -5.80 4.82 3.41
C SER A 439 -7.07 5.05 4.21
N GLY A 440 -7.74 6.18 3.98
CA GLY A 440 -9.11 6.42 4.42
C GLY A 440 -9.31 6.95 5.85
N THR A 441 -8.27 7.17 6.60
CA THR A 441 -8.31 7.50 8.04
C THR A 441 -8.68 8.95 8.39
N ASN A 442 -8.82 9.80 7.38
CA ASN A 442 -9.38 11.16 7.45
C ASN A 442 -10.29 11.40 6.24
N ARG A 443 -11.16 10.42 5.95
CA ARG A 443 -11.90 10.37 4.68
C ARG A 443 -12.63 11.65 4.33
N MET A 444 -12.64 11.97 3.04
CA MET A 444 -13.52 12.99 2.47
C MET A 444 -14.98 12.54 2.52
N GLY A 445 -15.88 13.51 2.63
CA GLY A 445 -17.31 13.29 2.54
C GLY A 445 -18.11 14.57 2.68
N ALA A 446 -19.42 14.46 2.73
CA ALA A 446 -20.31 15.58 2.94
C ALA A 446 -20.07 16.22 4.33
N VAL A 447 -20.25 17.55 4.41
CA VAL A 447 -19.94 18.31 5.64
C VAL A 447 -20.81 17.89 6.83
N ASP A 448 -22.03 17.43 6.57
CA ASP A 448 -23.01 16.94 7.54
C ASP A 448 -22.80 15.46 7.91
N ASP A 449 -21.95 14.74 7.21
CA ASP A 449 -21.59 13.36 7.57
C ASP A 449 -20.68 13.35 8.81
N PRO A 450 -21.11 12.81 9.96
CA PRO A 450 -20.31 12.78 11.18
C PRO A 450 -19.05 11.92 11.05
N ALA A 451 -18.99 11.01 10.10
CA ALA A 451 -17.86 10.14 9.85
C ALA A 451 -16.87 10.73 8.81
N ALA A 452 -17.23 11.78 8.07
CA ALA A 452 -16.28 12.49 7.24
C ALA A 452 -15.35 13.35 8.12
N VAL A 453 -14.08 13.44 7.77
CA VAL A 453 -13.09 14.28 8.47
C VAL A 453 -12.78 15.53 7.66
N THR A 454 -12.71 15.38 6.35
CA THR A 454 -12.50 16.50 5.42
C THR A 454 -13.66 16.62 4.44
N ASP A 455 -13.90 17.84 4.00
CA ASP A 455 -14.75 18.08 2.82
C ASP A 455 -14.02 17.70 1.53
N SER A 456 -14.70 17.85 0.37
CA SER A 456 -14.13 17.57 -0.95
C SER A 456 -12.99 18.51 -1.36
N HIS A 457 -12.74 19.59 -0.62
CA HIS A 457 -11.58 20.49 -0.79
C HIS A 457 -10.43 20.13 0.19
N GLY A 458 -10.53 19.00 0.90
CA GLY A 458 -9.56 18.57 1.91
C GLY A 458 -9.53 19.42 3.18
N ARG A 459 -10.47 20.36 3.37
CA ARG A 459 -10.56 21.20 4.55
C ARG A 459 -11.07 20.37 5.71
N VAL A 460 -10.39 20.44 6.86
CA VAL A 460 -10.82 19.72 8.07
C VAL A 460 -12.12 20.33 8.58
N ILE A 461 -13.18 19.54 8.62
CA ILE A 461 -14.53 20.00 9.00
C ILE A 461 -14.51 20.45 10.46
N GLY A 462 -15.02 21.68 10.72
CA GLY A 462 -15.05 22.28 12.05
C GLY A 462 -13.78 23.03 12.46
N VAL A 463 -12.73 23.07 11.61
CA VAL A 463 -11.48 23.78 11.85
C VAL A 463 -11.11 24.60 10.61
N SER A 464 -10.82 25.88 10.76
CA SER A 464 -10.39 26.71 9.63
C SER A 464 -8.85 26.78 9.51
N GLY A 465 -8.35 27.08 8.31
CA GLY A 465 -6.91 27.19 8.03
C GLY A 465 -6.15 25.86 8.03
N LEU A 466 -6.87 24.73 7.98
CA LEU A 466 -6.27 23.38 8.01
C LEU A 466 -6.86 22.50 6.90
N ARG A 467 -5.98 21.84 6.14
CA ARG A 467 -6.31 20.82 5.15
C ARG A 467 -5.52 19.53 5.38
N VAL A 468 -6.04 18.43 4.86
CA VAL A 468 -5.31 17.16 4.73
C VAL A 468 -5.20 16.80 3.25
N CYS A 469 -3.99 16.42 2.81
CA CYS A 469 -3.73 16.09 1.41
C CYS A 469 -2.77 14.88 1.33
N ASP A 470 -3.30 13.68 1.51
CA ASP A 470 -2.61 12.40 1.36
C ASP A 470 -3.62 11.25 1.27
N ALA A 471 -3.17 9.99 1.29
CA ALA A 471 -4.05 8.83 1.18
C ALA A 471 -5.07 8.70 2.34
N SER A 472 -4.92 9.45 3.44
CA SER A 472 -5.90 9.42 4.53
C SER A 472 -7.27 9.96 4.13
N VAL A 473 -7.32 10.83 3.09
CA VAL A 473 -8.59 11.44 2.65
C VAL A 473 -9.44 10.52 1.76
N PHE A 474 -8.93 9.39 1.31
CA PHE A 474 -9.68 8.47 0.45
C PHE A 474 -10.97 8.00 1.14
N PRO A 475 -12.15 8.11 0.49
CA PRO A 475 -13.39 7.51 1.01
C PRO A 475 -13.30 5.99 1.12
N CYS A 476 -12.69 5.35 0.11
CA CYS A 476 -12.35 3.93 0.10
C CYS A 476 -11.04 3.69 -0.66
N VAL A 477 -10.37 2.56 -0.41
CA VAL A 477 -9.15 2.19 -1.13
C VAL A 477 -9.51 1.86 -2.59
N PRO A 478 -8.81 2.41 -3.59
CA PRO A 478 -9.03 2.06 -4.99
C PRO A 478 -8.43 0.69 -5.33
N CYS A 479 -8.85 0.08 -6.43
CA CYS A 479 -8.29 -1.14 -7.01
C CYS A 479 -6.86 -0.90 -7.58
N ALA A 480 -6.02 -0.26 -6.79
CA ALA A 480 -4.67 0.18 -7.16
C ALA A 480 -3.72 0.24 -5.97
N ASN A 481 -2.42 0.14 -6.27
CA ASN A 481 -1.41 0.62 -5.33
C ASN A 481 -1.62 2.12 -5.09
N THR A 482 -1.64 2.56 -3.84
CA THR A 482 -2.09 3.92 -3.47
C THR A 482 -1.16 5.06 -3.86
N ASN A 483 0.01 4.79 -4.47
CA ASN A 483 1.03 5.79 -4.79
C ASN A 483 0.54 6.82 -5.83
N VAL A 484 0.12 6.38 -7.01
CA VAL A 484 -0.36 7.26 -8.10
C VAL A 484 -1.69 7.92 -7.73
N PRO A 485 -2.68 7.22 -7.14
CA PRO A 485 -3.87 7.88 -6.60
C PRO A 485 -3.57 8.99 -5.58
N THR A 486 -2.56 8.81 -4.71
CA THR A 486 -2.17 9.86 -3.76
C THR A 486 -1.54 11.07 -4.45
N MET A 487 -0.74 10.87 -5.50
CA MET A 487 -0.19 11.98 -6.30
C MET A 487 -1.31 12.72 -7.05
N MET A 488 -2.30 12.00 -7.59
CA MET A 488 -3.48 12.59 -8.22
C MET A 488 -4.26 13.47 -7.23
N VAL A 489 -4.44 12.99 -5.99
CA VAL A 489 -5.06 13.81 -4.93
C VAL A 489 -4.27 15.11 -4.71
N GLY A 490 -2.93 15.04 -4.71
CA GLY A 490 -2.07 16.23 -4.60
C GLY A 490 -2.28 17.21 -5.74
N GLU A 491 -2.36 16.75 -6.99
CA GLU A 491 -2.60 17.58 -8.18
C GLU A 491 -3.97 18.26 -8.15
N ARG A 492 -5.03 17.50 -7.82
CA ARG A 492 -6.37 18.04 -7.73
C ARG A 492 -6.53 19.04 -6.58
N MET A 493 -5.98 18.71 -5.39
CA MET A 493 -6.01 19.65 -4.25
C MET A 493 -5.28 20.95 -4.56
N ALA A 494 -4.16 20.88 -5.28
CA ALA A 494 -3.45 22.09 -5.72
C ALA A 494 -4.32 22.96 -6.64
N ALA A 495 -5.04 22.35 -7.59
CA ALA A 495 -5.97 23.06 -8.46
C ALA A 495 -7.11 23.73 -7.66
N LEU A 496 -7.75 22.98 -6.75
CA LEU A 496 -8.82 23.50 -5.90
C LEU A 496 -8.35 24.68 -5.01
N ILE A 497 -7.13 24.62 -4.49
CA ILE A 497 -6.56 25.75 -3.71
C ILE A 497 -6.29 26.96 -4.59
N GLN A 498 -5.86 26.78 -5.84
CA GLN A 498 -5.66 27.86 -6.79
C GLN A 498 -6.98 28.53 -7.20
N GLU A 499 -8.01 27.74 -7.47
CA GLU A 499 -9.36 28.21 -7.78
C GLU A 499 -9.96 29.08 -6.66
N GLU A 500 -9.71 28.70 -5.38
CA GLU A 500 -10.18 29.48 -4.22
C GLU A 500 -9.42 30.82 -4.02
N GLN A 501 -8.24 30.96 -4.62
CA GLN A 501 -7.40 32.17 -4.49
C GLN A 501 -7.52 33.13 -5.67
N ALA A 502 -8.14 32.65 -6.78
CA ALA A 502 -8.42 33.45 -7.97
C ALA A 502 -9.68 34.30 -7.80
#